data_b9d42d990af755203692666d5aa0a0cb
#
_entry.id   b9d42d990af755203692666d5aa0a0cb
#
_cell.length_a   1.000
_cell.length_b   1.000
_cell.length_c   1.000
_cell.angle_alpha   90.00
_cell.angle_beta   90.00
_cell.angle_gamma   90.00
#
_symmetry.space_group_name_H-M   'P 1'
#
loop_
_entity.id
_entity.type
_entity.pdbx_description
1 polymer ?
#
loop_
_entity_poly.entity_id
_entity_poly.type
_entity_poly.pdbx_seq_one_letter_code
_entity_poly.pdbx_strand_id
1 'polypeptide(L)'
;MQAVLVTGGAGFIGSHIADELIVKGIKVLVIDDLSSGDLANIQKEVEFINLSIADQKLNDVLNDFKADMLIHCAAQVSVANSVMAPDFDAEVNILNGLKIIDYAMKSGVKSYVYLNTGGALYGEPNYLPCDERHPINPISPYGLSKWTLENYFGLLLPASTNFTSLRLANVYGPRQDPEGEAGVVAIFAQKMLDGQDVKIFGDGDQSRDFVYVKDVAESVTAVLETETQGRINIGSGVQTSLKEIFEYLRVEVGYTKKPIYESEREGDVRHIYLNVEKAKEALGWTARTNLKDGLKHTVNALRQ
;
A
#
# COMPACT_ATOMS: atom_id res chain seq x y z
N MET A 1 10.46 24.35 -7.48
CA MET A 1 10.65 22.87 -7.51
C MET A 1 9.74 22.32 -6.42
N GLN A 2 8.88 21.40 -6.76
CA GLN A 2 7.94 20.80 -5.79
C GLN A 2 8.73 19.93 -4.80
N ALA A 3 8.43 20.05 -3.51
CA ALA A 3 9.04 19.29 -2.43
C ALA A 3 8.01 18.35 -1.80
N VAL A 4 8.31 17.07 -1.71
CA VAL A 4 7.40 16.02 -1.24
C VAL A 4 7.99 15.29 -0.05
N LEU A 5 7.20 15.18 1.02
CA LEU A 5 7.48 14.32 2.15
C LEU A 5 6.82 12.96 1.95
N VAL A 6 7.57 11.88 2.09
CA VAL A 6 7.08 10.50 2.07
C VAL A 6 7.35 9.87 3.43
N THR A 7 6.32 9.56 4.20
CA THR A 7 6.47 8.76 5.43
C THR A 7 6.35 7.28 5.09
N GLY A 8 7.13 6.41 5.76
CA GLY A 8 7.20 5.00 5.41
C GLY A 8 7.90 4.76 4.05
N GLY A 9 8.80 5.68 3.65
CA GLY A 9 9.42 5.65 2.33
C GLY A 9 10.55 4.64 2.18
N ALA A 10 11.04 4.02 3.25
CA ALA A 10 11.97 2.88 3.19
C ALA A 10 11.26 1.53 3.08
N GLY A 11 9.94 1.51 3.25
CA GLY A 11 9.11 0.33 3.09
C GLY A 11 8.84 -0.05 1.63
N PHE A 12 8.10 -1.13 1.43
CA PHE A 12 7.78 -1.69 0.12
C PHE A 12 7.18 -0.66 -0.86
N ILE A 13 6.00 -0.13 -0.57
CA ILE A 13 5.29 0.78 -1.50
C ILE A 13 5.95 2.16 -1.51
N GLY A 14 6.30 2.68 -0.32
CA GLY A 14 6.85 4.04 -0.18
C GLY A 14 8.16 4.24 -0.92
N SER A 15 9.02 3.22 -0.98
CA SER A 15 10.30 3.29 -1.69
C SER A 15 10.13 3.37 -3.23
N HIS A 16 9.15 2.66 -3.79
CA HIS A 16 8.82 2.78 -5.21
C HIS A 16 8.21 4.14 -5.55
N ILE A 17 7.42 4.72 -4.64
CA ILE A 17 6.91 6.08 -4.79
C ILE A 17 8.06 7.09 -4.75
N ALA A 18 8.98 6.96 -3.81
CA ALA A 18 10.16 7.84 -3.74
C ALA A 18 11.00 7.76 -5.02
N ASP A 19 11.23 6.55 -5.56
CA ASP A 19 11.93 6.35 -6.83
C ASP A 19 11.25 7.09 -7.98
N GLU A 20 9.93 6.94 -8.12
CA GLU A 20 9.18 7.56 -9.20
C GLU A 20 9.18 9.09 -9.10
N LEU A 21 9.13 9.64 -7.88
CA LEU A 21 9.23 11.08 -7.64
C LEU A 21 10.62 11.64 -8.04
N ILE A 22 11.69 10.93 -7.72
CA ILE A 22 13.06 11.31 -8.12
C ILE A 22 13.22 11.30 -9.63
N VAL A 23 12.69 10.27 -10.32
CA VAL A 23 12.72 10.20 -11.80
C VAL A 23 12.03 11.43 -12.42
N LYS A 24 11.00 11.96 -11.77
CA LYS A 24 10.30 13.19 -12.19
C LYS A 24 11.02 14.50 -11.77
N GLY A 25 12.18 14.42 -11.14
CA GLY A 25 12.95 15.58 -10.69
C GLY A 25 12.35 16.32 -9.49
N ILE A 26 11.53 15.64 -8.71
CA ILE A 26 10.90 16.18 -7.50
C ILE A 26 11.87 16.05 -6.32
N LYS A 27 11.95 17.06 -5.46
CA LYS A 27 12.73 16.98 -4.21
C LYS A 27 11.98 16.11 -3.19
N VAL A 28 12.59 15.02 -2.73
CA VAL A 28 11.97 14.05 -1.83
C VAL A 28 12.69 14.00 -0.49
N LEU A 29 11.92 14.09 0.59
CA LEU A 29 12.33 13.72 1.94
C LEU A 29 11.59 12.46 2.36
N VAL A 30 12.30 11.44 2.77
CA VAL A 30 11.75 10.22 3.36
C VAL A 30 11.93 10.25 4.86
N ILE A 31 10.85 10.00 5.60
CA ILE A 31 10.84 9.72 7.04
C ILE A 31 10.42 8.28 7.25
N ASP A 32 11.28 7.51 7.90
CA ASP A 32 11.04 6.10 8.22
C ASP A 32 11.84 5.71 9.46
N ASP A 33 11.28 4.91 10.36
CA ASP A 33 11.98 4.44 11.56
C ASP A 33 12.66 3.08 11.37
N LEU A 34 12.57 2.53 10.14
CA LEU A 34 13.11 1.25 9.74
C LEU A 34 12.58 0.05 10.56
N SER A 35 11.41 0.21 11.19
CA SER A 35 10.75 -0.89 11.92
C SER A 35 10.37 -2.06 11.02
N SER A 36 10.05 -1.79 9.75
CA SER A 36 9.82 -2.77 8.69
C SER A 36 10.42 -2.35 7.35
N GLY A 37 10.95 -1.13 7.26
CA GLY A 37 11.64 -0.61 6.08
C GLY A 37 13.11 -1.05 6.03
N ASP A 38 13.68 -0.98 4.83
CA ASP A 38 15.11 -1.25 4.59
C ASP A 38 15.78 -0.02 3.98
N LEU A 39 16.88 0.43 4.59
CA LEU A 39 17.67 1.54 4.09
C LEU A 39 18.24 1.28 2.67
N ALA A 40 18.44 0.01 2.31
CA ALA A 40 18.84 -0.38 0.96
C ALA A 40 17.82 -0.01 -0.13
N ASN A 41 16.56 0.21 0.25
CA ASN A 41 15.52 0.67 -0.67
C ASN A 41 15.60 2.15 -1.01
N ILE A 42 16.42 2.94 -0.28
CA ILE A 42 16.52 4.40 -0.45
C ILE A 42 17.63 4.74 -1.44
N GLN A 43 17.28 5.44 -2.51
CA GLN A 43 18.25 5.98 -3.48
C GLN A 43 19.06 7.12 -2.87
N LYS A 44 20.30 7.30 -3.35
CA LYS A 44 21.25 8.31 -2.83
C LYS A 44 20.76 9.75 -3.01
N GLU A 45 19.89 9.98 -3.98
CA GLU A 45 19.30 11.26 -4.31
C GLU A 45 18.19 11.68 -3.34
N VAL A 46 17.68 10.73 -2.54
CA VAL A 46 16.60 10.94 -1.57
C VAL A 46 17.19 11.45 -0.25
N GLU A 47 16.68 12.55 0.26
CA GLU A 47 16.97 12.98 1.62
C GLU A 47 16.25 12.03 2.59
N PHE A 48 17.00 11.36 3.47
CA PHE A 48 16.46 10.35 4.39
C PHE A 48 16.74 10.74 5.84
N ILE A 49 15.72 10.65 6.67
CA ILE A 49 15.82 10.82 8.12
C ILE A 49 15.20 9.59 8.80
N ASN A 50 16.04 8.89 9.60
CA ASN A 50 15.59 7.80 10.45
C ASN A 50 14.86 8.39 11.66
N LEU A 51 13.53 8.43 11.58
CA LEU A 51 12.68 9.01 12.61
C LEU A 51 11.28 8.38 12.56
N SER A 52 10.71 8.10 13.71
CA SER A 52 9.30 7.70 13.80
C SER A 52 8.37 8.88 13.54
N ILE A 53 7.25 8.63 12.87
CA ILE A 53 6.17 9.63 12.70
C ILE A 53 5.54 10.08 14.04
N ALA A 54 5.83 9.36 15.13
CA ALA A 54 5.41 9.70 16.49
C ALA A 54 6.33 10.73 17.17
N ASP A 55 7.57 10.92 16.68
CA ASP A 55 8.58 11.76 17.32
C ASP A 55 8.26 13.25 17.13
N GLN A 56 8.35 14.00 18.23
CA GLN A 56 8.09 15.45 18.22
C GLN A 56 9.10 16.25 17.37
N LYS A 57 10.33 15.74 17.18
CA LYS A 57 11.34 16.33 16.31
C LYS A 57 10.89 16.46 14.86
N LEU A 58 9.90 15.66 14.47
CA LEU A 58 9.32 15.71 13.15
C LEU A 58 8.75 17.08 12.80
N ASN A 59 8.22 17.81 13.80
CA ASN A 59 7.74 19.19 13.60
C ASN A 59 8.85 20.12 13.09
N ASP A 60 10.05 20.05 13.66
CA ASP A 60 11.20 20.88 13.26
C ASP A 60 11.69 20.48 11.86
N VAL A 61 11.78 19.18 11.60
CA VAL A 61 12.15 18.62 10.28
C VAL A 61 11.21 19.14 9.18
N LEU A 62 9.90 19.14 9.42
CA LEU A 62 8.93 19.60 8.43
C LEU A 62 8.99 21.12 8.21
N ASN A 63 9.24 21.88 9.26
CA ASN A 63 9.41 23.33 9.16
C ASN A 63 10.65 23.71 8.36
N ASP A 64 11.71 22.93 8.45
CA ASP A 64 12.97 23.17 7.71
C ASP A 64 12.85 22.71 6.25
N PHE A 65 12.24 21.53 5.99
CA PHE A 65 12.11 20.97 4.64
C PHE A 65 11.08 21.72 3.78
N LYS A 66 10.01 22.23 4.36
CA LYS A 66 8.91 22.99 3.72
C LYS A 66 8.29 22.21 2.57
N ALA A 67 7.76 21.02 2.86
CA ALA A 67 7.08 20.21 1.88
C ALA A 67 5.81 20.88 1.35
N ASP A 68 5.59 20.80 0.04
CA ASP A 68 4.35 21.18 -0.62
C ASP A 68 3.27 20.10 -0.44
N MET A 69 3.71 18.83 -0.35
CA MET A 69 2.85 17.65 -0.27
C MET A 69 3.37 16.64 0.76
N LEU A 70 2.43 16.00 1.45
CA LEU A 70 2.64 14.80 2.28
C LEU A 70 2.06 13.58 1.56
N ILE A 71 2.89 12.54 1.35
CA ILE A 71 2.46 11.19 0.98
C ILE A 71 2.62 10.30 2.21
N HIS A 72 1.50 9.84 2.77
CA HIS A 72 1.50 9.07 4.01
C HIS A 72 1.38 7.57 3.73
N CYS A 73 2.53 6.86 3.78
CA CYS A 73 2.64 5.41 3.60
C CYS A 73 2.91 4.66 4.91
N ALA A 74 3.50 5.34 5.92
CA ALA A 74 3.82 4.71 7.20
C ALA A 74 2.58 4.11 7.87
N ALA A 75 2.61 2.83 8.19
CA ALA A 75 1.51 2.11 8.81
C ALA A 75 1.97 0.78 9.42
N GLN A 76 1.29 0.31 10.45
CA GLN A 76 1.20 -1.12 10.76
C GLN A 76 0.29 -1.75 9.69
N VAL A 77 0.78 -2.75 8.95
CA VAL A 77 0.08 -3.30 7.76
C VAL A 77 -0.47 -4.71 7.95
N SER A 78 -0.11 -5.38 9.05
CA SER A 78 -0.51 -6.75 9.35
C SER A 78 -1.94 -6.82 9.86
N VAL A 79 -2.81 -7.50 9.11
CA VAL A 79 -4.17 -7.81 9.58
C VAL A 79 -4.11 -8.72 10.81
N ALA A 80 -3.24 -9.74 10.82
CA ALA A 80 -3.09 -10.66 11.92
C ALA A 80 -2.61 -9.96 13.20
N ASN A 81 -1.58 -9.11 13.10
CA ASN A 81 -1.09 -8.34 14.24
C ASN A 81 -2.15 -7.36 14.77
N SER A 82 -2.97 -6.76 13.88
CA SER A 82 -4.03 -5.87 14.32
C SER A 82 -5.09 -6.57 15.19
N VAL A 83 -5.33 -7.86 14.95
CA VAL A 83 -6.24 -8.68 15.78
C VAL A 83 -5.58 -9.04 17.11
N MET A 84 -4.28 -9.36 17.11
CA MET A 84 -3.55 -9.74 18.33
C MET A 84 -3.24 -8.54 19.24
N ALA A 85 -2.98 -7.37 18.66
CA ALA A 85 -2.61 -6.13 19.37
C ALA A 85 -3.35 -4.92 18.77
N PRO A 86 -4.68 -4.81 18.96
CA PRO A 86 -5.48 -3.76 18.34
C PRO A 86 -5.16 -2.36 18.90
N ASP A 87 -4.67 -2.26 20.11
CA ASP A 87 -4.17 -1.03 20.72
C ASP A 87 -2.91 -0.51 20.00
N PHE A 88 -1.95 -1.39 19.70
CA PHE A 88 -0.77 -1.05 18.91
C PHE A 88 -1.15 -0.63 17.48
N ASP A 89 -2.07 -1.35 16.83
CA ASP A 89 -2.57 -0.95 15.51
C ASP A 89 -3.21 0.45 15.54
N ALA A 90 -4.05 0.73 16.54
CA ALA A 90 -4.67 2.04 16.70
C ALA A 90 -3.62 3.14 17.03
N GLU A 91 -2.62 2.84 17.84
CA GLU A 91 -1.53 3.77 18.13
C GLU A 91 -0.77 4.17 16.86
N VAL A 92 -0.33 3.19 16.07
CA VAL A 92 0.45 3.45 14.85
C VAL A 92 -0.42 4.08 13.76
N ASN A 93 -1.55 3.48 13.44
CA ASN A 93 -2.35 3.85 12.28
C ASN A 93 -3.29 5.03 12.53
N ILE A 94 -3.70 5.30 13.77
CA ILE A 94 -4.60 6.42 14.08
C ILE A 94 -3.85 7.52 14.81
N LEU A 95 -3.32 7.24 16.01
CA LEU A 95 -2.77 8.30 16.86
C LEU A 95 -1.51 8.95 16.26
N ASN A 96 -0.60 8.15 15.72
CA ASN A 96 0.59 8.68 15.06
C ASN A 96 0.25 9.29 13.69
N GLY A 97 -0.76 8.76 12.99
CA GLY A 97 -1.34 9.38 11.80
C GLY A 97 -1.91 10.78 12.07
N LEU A 98 -2.58 10.98 13.21
CA LEU A 98 -3.08 12.30 13.62
C LEU A 98 -1.94 13.28 13.91
N LYS A 99 -0.84 12.83 14.51
CA LYS A 99 0.34 13.67 14.76
C LYS A 99 0.97 14.17 13.45
N ILE A 100 1.17 13.27 12.47
CA ILE A 100 1.75 13.69 11.18
C ILE A 100 0.85 14.66 10.43
N ILE A 101 -0.48 14.51 10.50
CA ILE A 101 -1.44 15.47 9.94
C ILE A 101 -1.25 16.83 10.59
N ASP A 102 -1.22 16.89 11.92
CA ASP A 102 -1.07 18.14 12.68
C ASP A 102 0.26 18.84 12.36
N TYR A 103 1.38 18.10 12.35
CA TYR A 103 2.69 18.66 12.02
C TYR A 103 2.73 19.17 10.57
N ALA A 104 2.20 18.42 9.62
CA ALA A 104 2.15 18.83 8.21
C ALA A 104 1.29 20.08 8.00
N MET A 105 0.15 20.18 8.68
CA MET A 105 -0.69 21.39 8.63
C MET A 105 0.05 22.60 9.18
N LYS A 106 0.74 22.46 10.32
CA LYS A 106 1.50 23.56 10.96
C LYS A 106 2.67 24.02 10.09
N SER A 107 3.33 23.11 9.37
CA SER A 107 4.41 23.44 8.44
C SER A 107 3.92 24.00 7.10
N GLY A 108 2.62 24.06 6.87
CA GLY A 108 2.02 24.70 5.69
C GLY A 108 1.83 23.82 4.48
N VAL A 109 1.90 22.47 4.63
CA VAL A 109 1.59 21.51 3.57
C VAL A 109 0.19 21.75 3.01
N LYS A 110 0.05 21.76 1.68
CA LYS A 110 -1.20 22.07 0.97
C LYS A 110 -1.84 20.86 0.30
N SER A 111 -1.09 19.78 0.08
CA SER A 111 -1.59 18.59 -0.59
C SER A 111 -1.24 17.33 0.22
N TYR A 112 -2.20 16.41 0.30
CA TYR A 112 -2.08 15.18 1.08
C TYR A 112 -2.51 13.99 0.26
N VAL A 113 -1.66 12.97 0.17
CA VAL A 113 -1.98 11.67 -0.39
C VAL A 113 -1.87 10.63 0.71
N TYR A 114 -2.95 9.90 0.94
CA TYR A 114 -3.00 8.83 1.92
C TYR A 114 -3.11 7.47 1.24
N LEU A 115 -2.14 6.59 1.49
CA LEU A 115 -2.16 5.21 1.01
C LEU A 115 -3.07 4.39 1.94
N ASN A 116 -4.26 4.12 1.47
CA ASN A 116 -5.28 3.36 2.17
C ASN A 116 -5.41 1.94 1.56
N THR A 117 -6.29 1.12 2.08
CA THR A 117 -6.55 -0.25 1.60
C THR A 117 -7.93 -0.36 0.96
N GLY A 118 -8.01 -0.85 -0.28
CA GLY A 118 -9.26 -1.28 -0.89
C GLY A 118 -9.60 -2.74 -0.56
N GLY A 119 -8.57 -3.53 -0.15
CA GLY A 119 -8.75 -4.94 0.20
C GLY A 119 -9.36 -5.20 1.58
N ALA A 120 -9.26 -4.23 2.52
CA ALA A 120 -9.71 -4.44 3.90
C ALA A 120 -10.83 -3.48 4.36
N LEU A 121 -11.13 -2.42 3.59
CA LEU A 121 -12.17 -1.44 3.96
C LEU A 121 -13.58 -1.96 3.74
N TYR A 122 -13.81 -2.62 2.61
CA TYR A 122 -15.17 -2.98 2.17
C TYR A 122 -15.75 -4.18 2.92
N GLY A 123 -14.90 -5.00 3.58
CA GLY A 123 -15.31 -6.24 4.23
C GLY A 123 -15.80 -7.26 3.20
N GLU A 124 -16.78 -8.10 3.58
CA GLU A 124 -17.44 -8.97 2.63
C GLU A 124 -18.33 -8.13 1.69
N PRO A 125 -18.06 -8.12 0.38
CA PRO A 125 -18.71 -7.18 -0.51
C PRO A 125 -20.21 -7.45 -0.74
N ASN A 126 -21.02 -6.40 -0.75
CA ASN A 126 -22.43 -6.48 -1.12
C ASN A 126 -22.62 -6.61 -2.64
N TYR A 127 -21.67 -6.11 -3.42
CA TYR A 127 -21.60 -6.24 -4.88
C TYR A 127 -20.15 -6.12 -5.35
N LEU A 128 -19.88 -6.66 -6.53
CA LEU A 128 -18.56 -6.64 -7.19
C LEU A 128 -18.69 -6.13 -8.64
N PRO A 129 -17.68 -5.40 -9.14
CA PRO A 129 -16.52 -4.84 -8.44
C PRO A 129 -16.91 -3.76 -7.44
N CYS A 130 -16.14 -3.64 -6.33
CA CYS A 130 -16.36 -2.58 -5.34
C CYS A 130 -15.96 -1.22 -5.93
N ASP A 131 -16.90 -0.29 -6.00
CA ASP A 131 -16.61 1.12 -6.31
C ASP A 131 -16.43 1.95 -5.02
N GLU A 132 -16.09 3.24 -5.14
CA GLU A 132 -15.84 4.12 -3.99
C GLU A 132 -17.13 4.49 -3.22
N ARG A 133 -18.32 4.14 -3.76
CA ARG A 133 -19.64 4.30 -3.11
C ARG A 133 -20.07 3.05 -2.36
N HIS A 134 -19.33 1.94 -2.56
CA HIS A 134 -19.62 0.69 -1.82
C HIS A 134 -19.60 0.95 -0.31
N PRO A 135 -20.55 0.40 0.46
CA PRO A 135 -20.55 0.50 1.92
C PRO A 135 -19.22 0.06 2.52
N ILE A 136 -18.72 0.82 3.50
CA ILE A 136 -17.52 0.48 4.25
C ILE A 136 -17.92 -0.36 5.47
N ASN A 137 -17.40 -1.58 5.54
CA ASN A 137 -17.69 -2.52 6.63
C ASN A 137 -16.44 -3.35 6.96
N PRO A 138 -15.37 -2.74 7.52
CA PRO A 138 -14.14 -3.44 7.80
C PRO A 138 -14.35 -4.53 8.85
N ILE A 139 -13.76 -5.70 8.62
CA ILE A 139 -13.86 -6.88 9.48
C ILE A 139 -12.58 -7.12 10.30
N SER A 140 -11.64 -6.19 10.25
CA SER A 140 -10.40 -6.23 11.03
C SER A 140 -10.08 -4.87 11.68
N PRO A 141 -9.36 -4.85 12.81
CA PRO A 141 -8.86 -3.60 13.40
C PRO A 141 -8.03 -2.78 12.42
N TYR A 142 -7.17 -3.42 11.61
CA TYR A 142 -6.41 -2.77 10.54
C TYR A 142 -7.30 -2.02 9.55
N GLY A 143 -8.32 -2.69 8.99
CA GLY A 143 -9.26 -2.03 8.07
C GLY A 143 -9.99 -0.86 8.74
N LEU A 144 -10.40 -1.04 10.00
CA LEU A 144 -11.06 0.02 10.78
C LEU A 144 -10.14 1.21 11.04
N SER A 145 -8.89 0.98 11.43
CA SER A 145 -7.92 2.06 11.71
C SER A 145 -7.60 2.85 10.44
N LYS A 146 -7.41 2.16 9.30
CA LYS A 146 -7.17 2.81 8.00
C LYS A 146 -8.37 3.66 7.57
N TRP A 147 -9.58 3.17 7.74
CA TRP A 147 -10.80 3.94 7.47
C TRP A 147 -10.96 5.13 8.43
N THR A 148 -10.67 4.93 9.70
CA THR A 148 -10.75 5.98 10.73
C THR A 148 -9.83 7.14 10.37
N LEU A 149 -8.56 6.87 10.04
CA LEU A 149 -7.62 7.93 9.66
C LEU A 149 -8.03 8.64 8.36
N GLU A 150 -8.57 7.92 7.36
CA GLU A 150 -9.12 8.54 6.13
C GLU A 150 -10.18 9.60 6.46
N ASN A 151 -11.07 9.30 7.42
CA ASN A 151 -12.10 10.25 7.82
C ASN A 151 -11.53 11.42 8.62
N TYR A 152 -10.50 11.21 9.44
CA TYR A 152 -9.81 12.31 10.12
C TYR A 152 -9.16 13.29 9.14
N PHE A 153 -8.53 12.82 8.07
CA PHE A 153 -8.05 13.69 6.99
C PHE A 153 -9.18 14.57 6.46
N GLY A 154 -10.33 13.99 6.13
CA GLY A 154 -11.47 14.74 5.62
C GLY A 154 -12.11 15.74 6.60
N LEU A 155 -11.94 15.53 7.91
CA LEU A 155 -12.49 16.39 8.96
C LEU A 155 -11.52 17.49 9.40
N LEU A 156 -10.22 17.21 9.43
CA LEU A 156 -9.22 18.11 10.02
C LEU A 156 -8.59 19.06 9.01
N LEU A 157 -8.47 18.63 7.76
CA LEU A 157 -7.82 19.44 6.74
C LEU A 157 -8.69 20.65 6.35
N PRO A 158 -8.10 21.84 6.23
CA PRO A 158 -8.82 23.02 5.71
C PRO A 158 -9.37 22.79 4.31
N ALA A 159 -10.50 23.39 3.99
CA ALA A 159 -11.12 23.30 2.65
C ALA A 159 -10.22 23.80 1.50
N SER A 160 -9.17 24.56 1.82
CA SER A 160 -8.16 25.04 0.86
C SER A 160 -7.03 24.05 0.59
N THR A 161 -7.05 22.86 1.19
CA THR A 161 -6.06 21.81 0.99
C THR A 161 -6.59 20.70 0.08
N ASN A 162 -5.70 20.13 -0.72
CA ASN A 162 -6.01 18.98 -1.56
C ASN A 162 -5.80 17.69 -0.76
N PHE A 163 -6.80 16.83 -0.74
CA PHE A 163 -6.70 15.52 -0.10
C PHE A 163 -7.15 14.41 -1.03
N THR A 164 -6.31 13.41 -1.20
CA THR A 164 -6.61 12.19 -1.98
C THR A 164 -6.27 10.96 -1.15
N SER A 165 -7.26 10.09 -0.97
CA SER A 165 -7.07 8.75 -0.43
C SER A 165 -7.04 7.74 -1.56
N LEU A 166 -5.92 7.06 -1.74
CA LEU A 166 -5.77 5.96 -2.69
C LEU A 166 -6.05 4.64 -1.97
N ARG A 167 -7.17 4.01 -2.31
CA ARG A 167 -7.61 2.73 -1.77
C ARG A 167 -7.04 1.60 -2.61
N LEU A 168 -5.91 1.06 -2.16
CA LEU A 168 -5.12 0.10 -2.92
C LEU A 168 -5.72 -1.30 -2.85
N ALA A 169 -5.74 -1.99 -3.98
CA ALA A 169 -5.93 -3.43 -4.07
C ALA A 169 -4.72 -4.19 -3.46
N ASN A 170 -4.61 -5.48 -3.66
CA ASN A 170 -3.48 -6.26 -3.16
C ASN A 170 -2.21 -5.93 -3.96
N VAL A 171 -1.37 -5.07 -3.41
CA VAL A 171 -0.12 -4.66 -4.04
C VAL A 171 0.91 -5.78 -3.96
N TYR A 172 1.63 -6.02 -5.06
CA TYR A 172 2.72 -7.00 -5.13
C TYR A 172 3.88 -6.47 -5.98
N GLY A 173 5.08 -7.00 -5.76
CA GLY A 173 6.25 -6.58 -6.54
C GLY A 173 7.58 -6.72 -5.81
N PRO A 174 8.69 -6.24 -6.41
CA PRO A 174 10.00 -6.16 -5.78
C PRO A 174 9.99 -5.40 -4.46
N ARG A 175 10.90 -5.71 -3.54
CA ARG A 175 11.03 -5.15 -2.19
C ARG A 175 9.88 -5.51 -1.22
N GLN A 176 8.95 -6.36 -1.63
CA GLN A 176 7.98 -6.91 -0.69
C GLN A 176 8.66 -8.01 0.14
N ASP A 177 8.72 -7.83 1.46
CA ASP A 177 9.35 -8.79 2.37
C ASP A 177 8.53 -10.09 2.45
N PRO A 178 9.06 -11.25 2.02
CA PRO A 178 8.35 -12.52 2.06
C PRO A 178 8.22 -13.14 3.45
N GLU A 179 9.02 -12.69 4.44
CA GLU A 179 8.99 -13.18 5.81
C GLU A 179 8.09 -12.33 6.73
N GLY A 180 7.81 -11.08 6.31
CA GLY A 180 6.91 -10.17 7.02
C GLY A 180 5.45 -10.50 6.78
N GLU A 181 4.58 -9.52 7.01
CA GLU A 181 3.15 -9.60 6.66
C GLU A 181 2.95 -9.43 5.14
N ALA A 182 3.73 -10.18 4.39
CA ALA A 182 3.75 -10.13 2.94
C ALA A 182 2.42 -10.60 2.36
N GLY A 183 2.07 -10.04 1.23
CA GLY A 183 1.02 -10.57 0.39
C GLY A 183 1.40 -11.97 -0.15
N VAL A 184 0.38 -12.73 -0.47
CA VAL A 184 0.50 -14.14 -0.92
C VAL A 184 1.52 -14.34 -2.06
N VAL A 185 1.71 -13.33 -2.92
CA VAL A 185 2.65 -13.40 -4.05
C VAL A 185 4.10 -13.57 -3.57
N ALA A 186 4.56 -12.70 -2.65
CA ALA A 186 5.93 -12.79 -2.13
C ALA A 186 6.16 -14.07 -1.33
N ILE A 187 5.19 -14.45 -0.48
CA ILE A 187 5.25 -15.68 0.32
C ILE A 187 5.36 -16.92 -0.58
N PHE A 188 4.50 -17.03 -1.60
CA PHE A 188 4.49 -18.18 -2.49
C PHE A 188 5.77 -18.24 -3.33
N ALA A 189 6.18 -17.07 -3.89
CA ALA A 189 7.38 -16.99 -4.71
C ALA A 189 8.63 -17.41 -3.91
N GLN A 190 8.83 -16.89 -2.70
CA GLN A 190 9.98 -17.23 -1.86
C GLN A 190 9.98 -18.71 -1.49
N LYS A 191 8.85 -19.26 -1.01
CA LYS A 191 8.76 -20.68 -0.68
C LYS A 191 9.03 -21.59 -1.86
N MET A 192 8.56 -21.22 -3.05
CA MET A 192 8.83 -21.98 -4.27
C MET A 192 10.30 -21.93 -4.67
N LEU A 193 10.96 -20.77 -4.55
CA LEU A 193 12.40 -20.59 -4.80
C LEU A 193 13.24 -21.43 -3.85
N ASP A 194 12.85 -21.51 -2.58
CA ASP A 194 13.52 -22.32 -1.54
C ASP A 194 13.17 -23.81 -1.62
N GLY A 195 12.31 -24.22 -2.56
CA GLY A 195 11.84 -25.60 -2.66
C GLY A 195 10.99 -26.05 -1.47
N GLN A 196 10.45 -25.13 -0.69
CA GLN A 196 9.58 -25.38 0.46
C GLN A 196 8.15 -25.69 0.01
N ASP A 197 7.33 -26.21 0.93
CA ASP A 197 5.91 -26.47 0.65
C ASP A 197 5.09 -25.18 0.74
N VAL A 198 4.24 -24.96 -0.27
CA VAL A 198 3.31 -23.85 -0.32
C VAL A 198 1.96 -24.29 0.22
N LYS A 199 1.44 -23.53 1.19
CA LYS A 199 0.15 -23.78 1.83
C LYS A 199 -0.89 -22.80 1.30
N ILE A 200 -2.04 -23.34 0.91
CA ILE A 200 -3.24 -22.58 0.52
C ILE A 200 -4.31 -22.84 1.58
N PHE A 201 -4.76 -21.78 2.24
CA PHE A 201 -5.86 -21.87 3.21
C PHE A 201 -7.19 -21.85 2.45
N GLY A 202 -8.10 -22.77 2.79
CA GLY A 202 -9.33 -22.99 2.04
C GLY A 202 -9.09 -23.79 0.73
N ASP A 203 -10.02 -23.66 -0.20
CA ASP A 203 -9.99 -24.37 -1.49
C ASP A 203 -9.11 -23.68 -2.57
N GLY A 204 -8.64 -22.45 -2.30
CA GLY A 204 -7.82 -21.66 -3.22
C GLY A 204 -8.62 -20.89 -4.30
N ASP A 205 -9.96 -20.97 -4.28
CA ASP A 205 -10.83 -20.22 -5.20
C ASP A 205 -11.13 -18.80 -4.69
N GLN A 206 -10.73 -18.49 -3.43
CA GLN A 206 -10.79 -17.12 -2.94
C GLN A 206 -9.94 -16.21 -3.84
N SER A 207 -10.47 -15.04 -4.15
CA SER A 207 -9.90 -14.15 -5.15
C SER A 207 -9.68 -12.74 -4.65
N ARG A 208 -8.68 -12.10 -5.23
CA ARG A 208 -8.29 -10.71 -4.95
C ARG A 208 -8.02 -9.98 -6.27
N ASP A 209 -7.95 -8.67 -6.18
CA ASP A 209 -7.39 -7.82 -7.21
C ASP A 209 -5.90 -7.61 -6.88
N PHE A 210 -5.01 -7.97 -7.81
CA PHE A 210 -3.56 -7.81 -7.64
C PHE A 210 -3.04 -6.71 -8.55
N VAL A 211 -2.40 -5.70 -7.96
CA VAL A 211 -1.82 -4.56 -8.66
C VAL A 211 -0.31 -4.48 -8.45
N TYR A 212 0.44 -4.24 -9.53
CA TYR A 212 1.89 -4.16 -9.47
C TYR A 212 2.35 -2.86 -8.81
N VAL A 213 3.36 -2.94 -7.95
CA VAL A 213 3.79 -1.81 -7.11
C VAL A 213 4.24 -0.58 -7.88
N LYS A 214 4.85 -0.73 -9.07
CA LYS A 214 5.24 0.43 -9.88
C LYS A 214 4.02 1.13 -10.47
N ASP A 215 2.99 0.39 -10.87
CA ASP A 215 1.74 0.99 -11.32
C ASP A 215 1.09 1.80 -10.19
N VAL A 216 1.19 1.32 -8.93
CA VAL A 216 0.75 2.09 -7.75
C VAL A 216 1.59 3.37 -7.59
N ALA A 217 2.91 3.32 -7.72
CA ALA A 217 3.75 4.51 -7.66
C ALA A 217 3.39 5.54 -8.75
N GLU A 218 3.13 5.07 -9.98
CA GLU A 218 2.62 5.93 -11.08
C GLU A 218 1.27 6.57 -10.74
N SER A 219 0.37 5.88 -10.03
CA SER A 219 -0.91 6.47 -9.61
C SER A 219 -0.74 7.65 -8.65
N VAL A 220 0.27 7.60 -7.77
CA VAL A 220 0.59 8.70 -6.86
C VAL A 220 1.09 9.91 -7.64
N THR A 221 1.97 9.71 -8.63
CA THR A 221 2.43 10.83 -9.47
C THR A 221 1.30 11.41 -10.34
N ALA A 222 0.35 10.59 -10.78
CA ALA A 222 -0.84 11.08 -11.47
C ALA A 222 -1.71 11.99 -10.58
N VAL A 223 -1.80 11.72 -9.27
CA VAL A 223 -2.46 12.65 -8.31
C VAL A 223 -1.72 13.99 -8.26
N LEU A 224 -0.39 14.01 -8.26
CA LEU A 224 0.38 15.26 -8.26
C LEU A 224 0.13 16.09 -9.53
N GLU A 225 0.00 15.42 -10.67
CA GLU A 225 -0.16 16.10 -11.98
C GLU A 225 -1.58 16.62 -12.20
N THR A 226 -2.58 15.94 -11.64
CA THR A 226 -4.01 16.27 -11.86
C THR A 226 -4.64 17.08 -10.72
N GLU A 227 -3.96 17.17 -9.57
CA GLU A 227 -4.49 17.75 -8.33
C GLU A 227 -5.86 17.15 -7.92
N THR A 228 -6.09 15.91 -8.31
CA THR A 228 -7.34 15.20 -8.05
C THR A 228 -7.58 15.02 -6.56
N GLN A 229 -8.82 15.16 -6.14
CA GLN A 229 -9.23 15.06 -4.74
C GLN A 229 -10.24 13.93 -4.51
N GLY A 230 -10.28 13.45 -3.26
CA GLY A 230 -11.26 12.48 -2.79
C GLY A 230 -10.72 11.08 -2.70
N ARG A 231 -11.61 10.10 -2.71
CA ARG A 231 -11.30 8.68 -2.56
C ARG A 231 -11.23 8.03 -3.93
N ILE A 232 -10.18 7.25 -4.21
CA ILE A 232 -9.95 6.62 -5.51
C ILE A 232 -9.45 5.20 -5.30
N ASN A 233 -10.11 4.25 -5.91
CA ASN A 233 -9.66 2.85 -5.95
C ASN A 233 -8.50 2.69 -6.93
N ILE A 234 -7.43 2.04 -6.50
CA ILE A 234 -6.24 1.73 -7.29
C ILE A 234 -6.06 0.21 -7.31
N GLY A 235 -6.23 -0.38 -8.45
CA GLY A 235 -6.16 -1.82 -8.66
C GLY A 235 -5.99 -2.16 -10.14
N SER A 236 -5.95 -3.45 -10.45
CA SER A 236 -6.01 -3.92 -11.84
C SER A 236 -7.44 -3.97 -12.39
N GLY A 237 -8.44 -4.01 -11.51
CA GLY A 237 -9.83 -4.26 -11.85
C GLY A 237 -10.10 -5.72 -12.25
N VAL A 238 -9.14 -6.63 -12.03
CA VAL A 238 -9.22 -8.03 -12.42
C VAL A 238 -9.27 -8.92 -11.20
N GLN A 239 -10.28 -9.78 -11.15
CA GLN A 239 -10.40 -10.81 -10.13
C GLN A 239 -9.45 -11.98 -10.45
N THR A 240 -8.58 -12.32 -9.50
CA THR A 240 -7.62 -13.43 -9.65
C THR A 240 -7.65 -14.32 -8.42
N SER A 241 -7.77 -15.64 -8.60
CA SER A 241 -7.79 -16.62 -7.51
C SER A 241 -6.38 -16.95 -7.00
N LEU A 242 -6.29 -17.50 -5.77
CA LEU A 242 -5.02 -17.96 -5.23
C LEU A 242 -4.47 -19.17 -6.01
N LYS A 243 -5.33 -20.00 -6.58
CA LYS A 243 -4.90 -21.08 -7.49
C LYS A 243 -4.20 -20.54 -8.73
N GLU A 244 -4.75 -19.48 -9.35
CA GLU A 244 -4.12 -18.84 -10.51
C GLU A 244 -2.76 -18.25 -10.16
N ILE A 245 -2.65 -17.53 -9.03
CA ILE A 245 -1.36 -17.01 -8.53
C ILE A 245 -0.35 -18.15 -8.33
N PHE A 246 -0.77 -19.24 -7.67
CA PHE A 246 0.07 -20.41 -7.46
C PHE A 246 0.57 -20.98 -8.79
N GLU A 247 -0.30 -21.19 -9.77
CA GLU A 247 0.06 -21.78 -11.06
C GLU A 247 0.98 -20.87 -11.89
N TYR A 248 0.76 -19.56 -11.89
CA TYR A 248 1.66 -18.62 -12.56
C TYR A 248 3.05 -18.64 -11.94
N LEU A 249 3.15 -18.57 -10.61
CA LEU A 249 4.42 -18.61 -9.89
C LEU A 249 5.11 -19.97 -10.06
N ARG A 250 4.35 -21.08 -10.01
CA ARG A 250 4.86 -22.44 -10.22
C ARG A 250 5.57 -22.56 -11.57
N VAL A 251 4.98 -22.03 -12.62
CA VAL A 251 5.57 -22.02 -13.96
C VAL A 251 6.81 -21.13 -14.03
N GLU A 252 6.73 -19.91 -13.50
CA GLU A 252 7.84 -18.93 -13.54
C GLU A 252 9.07 -19.40 -12.75
N VAL A 253 8.85 -20.03 -11.60
CA VAL A 253 9.94 -20.56 -10.75
C VAL A 253 10.46 -21.90 -11.25
N GLY A 254 9.64 -22.68 -11.96
CA GLY A 254 9.91 -24.08 -12.28
C GLY A 254 9.62 -25.03 -11.10
N TYR A 255 8.70 -24.64 -10.20
CA TYR A 255 8.35 -25.39 -9.01
C TYR A 255 7.50 -26.62 -9.35
N THR A 256 7.83 -27.80 -8.78
CA THR A 256 7.24 -29.08 -9.19
C THR A 256 6.26 -29.67 -8.17
N LYS A 257 6.27 -29.19 -6.92
CA LYS A 257 5.38 -29.70 -5.88
C LYS A 257 3.95 -29.17 -6.07
N LYS A 258 2.98 -29.90 -5.50
CA LYS A 258 1.59 -29.44 -5.40
C LYS A 258 1.39 -28.60 -4.14
N PRO A 259 0.39 -27.70 -4.12
CA PRO A 259 0.08 -26.95 -2.92
C PRO A 259 -0.51 -27.88 -1.85
N ILE A 260 -0.29 -27.54 -0.58
CA ILE A 260 -0.94 -28.18 0.56
C ILE A 260 -2.15 -27.32 0.93
N TYR A 261 -3.33 -27.94 0.92
CA TYR A 261 -4.56 -27.25 1.35
C TYR A 261 -4.76 -27.40 2.85
N GLU A 262 -5.03 -26.29 3.54
CA GLU A 262 -5.35 -26.22 4.96
C GLU A 262 -6.75 -25.62 5.18
N SER A 263 -7.25 -25.68 6.40
CA SER A 263 -8.57 -25.09 6.75
C SER A 263 -8.61 -23.59 6.42
N GLU A 264 -9.76 -23.09 6.02
CA GLU A 264 -10.00 -21.66 5.78
C GLU A 264 -9.65 -20.84 7.03
N ARG A 265 -9.15 -19.63 6.80
CA ARG A 265 -8.91 -18.67 7.89
C ARG A 265 -10.23 -17.96 8.21
N GLU A 266 -10.57 -17.91 9.49
CA GLU A 266 -11.72 -17.15 9.95
C GLU A 266 -11.52 -15.66 9.67
N GLY A 267 -12.53 -14.99 9.12
CA GLY A 267 -12.48 -13.57 8.80
C GLY A 267 -11.83 -13.21 7.45
N ASP A 268 -11.43 -14.20 6.64
CA ASP A 268 -10.97 -13.93 5.28
C ASP A 268 -12.15 -13.64 4.34
N VAL A 269 -12.09 -12.51 3.63
CA VAL A 269 -13.06 -12.16 2.56
C VAL A 269 -12.94 -13.18 1.42
N ARG A 270 -14.07 -13.72 0.96
CA ARG A 270 -14.05 -14.74 -0.10
C ARG A 270 -13.62 -14.17 -1.44
N HIS A 271 -14.24 -13.09 -1.91
CA HIS A 271 -13.96 -12.46 -3.19
C HIS A 271 -13.96 -10.94 -3.02
N ILE A 272 -12.90 -10.29 -3.50
CA ILE A 272 -12.85 -8.85 -3.58
C ILE A 272 -12.00 -8.40 -4.76
N TYR A 273 -12.53 -7.50 -5.58
CA TYR A 273 -11.79 -6.74 -6.59
C TYR A 273 -12.46 -5.37 -6.79
N LEU A 274 -11.67 -4.42 -7.29
CA LEU A 274 -12.05 -3.01 -7.30
C LEU A 274 -12.56 -2.55 -8.66
N ASN A 275 -13.52 -1.65 -8.66
CA ASN A 275 -13.83 -0.85 -9.81
C ASN A 275 -12.81 0.30 -9.88
N VAL A 276 -12.12 0.44 -11.01
CA VAL A 276 -11.02 1.40 -11.21
C VAL A 276 -11.35 2.49 -12.25
N GLU A 277 -12.60 2.56 -12.70
CA GLU A 277 -13.02 3.56 -13.70
C GLU A 277 -12.78 5.00 -13.22
N LYS A 278 -13.00 5.28 -11.93
CA LYS A 278 -12.72 6.60 -11.37
C LYS A 278 -11.24 6.98 -11.44
N ALA A 279 -10.32 6.04 -11.24
CA ALA A 279 -8.88 6.29 -11.41
C ALA A 279 -8.57 6.66 -12.87
N LYS A 280 -9.17 5.96 -13.82
CA LYS A 280 -9.02 6.25 -15.26
C LYS A 280 -9.58 7.61 -15.63
N GLU A 281 -10.76 7.97 -15.15
CA GLU A 281 -11.43 9.24 -15.47
C GLU A 281 -10.74 10.44 -14.80
N ALA A 282 -10.40 10.33 -13.51
CA ALA A 282 -9.91 11.45 -12.73
C ALA A 282 -8.38 11.64 -12.81
N LEU A 283 -7.63 10.54 -12.93
CA LEU A 283 -6.16 10.55 -12.96
C LEU A 283 -5.58 10.28 -14.37
N GLY A 284 -6.39 9.84 -15.33
CA GLY A 284 -5.88 9.30 -16.59
C GLY A 284 -5.03 8.02 -16.41
N TRP A 285 -5.17 7.36 -15.25
CA TRP A 285 -4.34 6.23 -14.85
C TRP A 285 -5.09 4.90 -14.99
N THR A 286 -4.37 3.90 -15.45
CA THR A 286 -4.77 2.48 -15.43
C THR A 286 -3.56 1.62 -15.13
N ALA A 287 -3.74 0.49 -14.44
CA ALA A 287 -2.67 -0.50 -14.27
C ALA A 287 -2.19 -0.99 -15.66
N ARG A 288 -0.89 -0.90 -15.93
CA ARG A 288 -0.29 -1.25 -17.23
C ARG A 288 0.44 -2.57 -17.20
N THR A 289 0.90 -2.98 -16.02
CA THR A 289 1.65 -4.23 -15.85
C THR A 289 0.66 -5.38 -15.74
N ASN A 290 0.65 -6.28 -16.72
CA ASN A 290 -0.14 -7.49 -16.60
C ASN A 290 0.42 -8.42 -15.51
N LEU A 291 -0.44 -9.27 -14.96
CA LEU A 291 -0.09 -10.11 -13.80
C LEU A 291 1.14 -10.98 -14.05
N LYS A 292 1.27 -11.62 -15.23
CA LYS A 292 2.39 -12.52 -15.53
C LYS A 292 3.73 -11.79 -15.54
N ASP A 293 3.79 -10.62 -16.15
CA ASP A 293 5.01 -9.81 -16.19
C ASP A 293 5.38 -9.29 -14.81
N GLY A 294 4.40 -8.82 -14.04
CA GLY A 294 4.62 -8.38 -12.65
C GLY A 294 5.12 -9.50 -11.74
N LEU A 295 4.54 -10.71 -11.84
CA LEU A 295 5.01 -11.91 -11.11
C LEU A 295 6.44 -12.28 -11.49
N LYS A 296 6.78 -12.25 -12.78
CA LYS A 296 8.14 -12.48 -13.27
C LYS A 296 9.14 -11.45 -12.68
N HIS A 297 8.79 -10.18 -12.66
CA HIS A 297 9.63 -9.15 -12.04
C HIS A 297 9.81 -9.38 -10.54
N THR A 298 8.76 -9.80 -9.84
CA THR A 298 8.81 -10.13 -8.42
C THR A 298 9.74 -11.31 -8.15
N VAL A 299 9.58 -12.41 -8.90
CA VAL A 299 10.45 -13.61 -8.78
C VAL A 299 11.90 -13.26 -9.06
N ASN A 300 12.17 -12.46 -10.10
CA ASN A 300 13.54 -12.05 -10.44
C ASN A 300 14.20 -11.22 -9.35
N ALA A 301 13.45 -10.37 -8.66
CA ALA A 301 13.95 -9.58 -7.54
C ALA A 301 14.28 -10.45 -6.30
N LEU A 302 13.48 -11.49 -6.04
CA LEU A 302 13.71 -12.44 -4.93
C LEU A 302 14.88 -13.42 -5.20
N ARG A 303 15.34 -13.54 -6.44
CA ARG A 303 16.52 -14.38 -6.80
C ARG A 303 17.86 -13.65 -6.55
N GLN A 304 17.84 -12.37 -6.33
CA GLN A 304 19.05 -11.52 -6.09
C GLN A 304 19.43 -11.49 -4.63
#